data_3a95e2acfd299d3d2348bc07dbb3f3d5
#
_entry.id   3a95e2acfd299d3d2348bc07dbb3f3d5
#
_cell.length_a   1.000
_cell.length_b   1.000
_cell.length_c   1.000
_cell.angle_alpha   90.00
_cell.angle_beta   90.00
_cell.angle_gamma   90.00
#
_symmetry.space_group_name_H-M   'P 1'
#
loop_
_entity.id
_entity.type
_entity.pdbx_description
1 polymer ?
#
loop_
_entity_poly.entity_id
_entity_poly.type
_entity_poly.pdbx_seq_one_letter_code
_entity_poly.pdbx_strand_id
1 'polypeptide(L)'
;MIVRTFDELENTERHVRAASGTWESKRIVLARERVGFSLHETVLYAGTETAMWYANHVEAVVCTAGEAELTDHETGRTYTIVPGTMYLLDGHERHTLKVKADFRCLCVFNPPVTGREDHDENGVYPLLTEPEPASDDV
;
A
#
# COMPACT_ATOMS: atom_id res chain seq x y z
N MET A 1 3.84 16.33 -17.55
CA MET A 1 3.49 14.90 -17.66
C MET A 1 4.62 14.10 -17.06
N ILE A 2 4.30 13.10 -16.23
CA ILE A 2 5.30 12.20 -15.61
C ILE A 2 5.05 10.81 -16.14
N VAL A 3 6.12 10.13 -16.56
CA VAL A 3 6.09 8.75 -17.03
C VAL A 3 7.15 7.97 -16.26
N ARG A 4 6.75 6.86 -15.66
CA ARG A 4 7.65 5.99 -14.89
C ARG A 4 7.38 4.54 -15.24
N THR A 5 8.43 3.72 -15.20
CA THR A 5 8.33 2.27 -15.30
C THR A 5 8.63 1.66 -13.94
N PHE A 6 8.17 0.44 -13.70
CA PHE A 6 8.50 -0.29 -12.46
C PHE A 6 10.02 -0.52 -12.36
N ASP A 7 10.67 -0.82 -13.48
CA ASP A 7 12.11 -1.06 -13.49
C ASP A 7 12.91 0.17 -13.06
N GLU A 8 12.49 1.38 -13.46
CA GLU A 8 13.14 2.63 -13.03
C GLU A 8 13.04 2.86 -11.52
N LEU A 9 11.99 2.35 -10.88
CA LEU A 9 11.75 2.54 -9.45
C LEU A 9 12.51 1.53 -8.60
N GLU A 10 12.92 0.40 -9.18
CA GLU A 10 13.58 -0.68 -8.47
C GLU A 10 14.88 -0.22 -7.83
N ASN A 11 15.05 -0.55 -6.54
CA ASN A 11 16.20 -0.17 -5.71
C ASN A 11 16.41 1.35 -5.58
N THR A 12 15.39 2.14 -5.84
CA THR A 12 15.38 3.58 -5.54
C THR A 12 14.70 3.83 -4.20
N GLU A 13 14.65 5.08 -3.76
CA GLU A 13 13.91 5.50 -2.57
C GLU A 13 12.41 5.22 -2.66
N ARG A 14 11.88 5.02 -3.89
CA ARG A 14 10.48 4.68 -4.12
C ARG A 14 10.21 3.17 -4.00
N HIS A 15 11.24 2.37 -3.84
CA HIS A 15 11.12 0.94 -3.62
C HIS A 15 11.34 0.62 -2.15
N VAL A 16 10.25 0.31 -1.44
CA VAL A 16 10.28 0.04 -0.01
C VAL A 16 10.10 -1.45 0.23
N ARG A 17 10.97 -2.02 1.06
CA ARG A 17 10.86 -3.39 1.53
C ARG A 17 10.47 -3.35 2.99
N ALA A 18 9.40 -4.05 3.35
CA ALA A 18 8.90 -4.07 4.72
C ALA A 18 9.92 -4.69 5.69
N ALA A 19 10.05 -4.12 6.87
CA ALA A 19 10.87 -4.68 7.93
C ALA A 19 10.41 -6.09 8.34
N SER A 20 9.11 -6.38 8.18
CA SER A 20 8.53 -7.70 8.41
C SER A 20 9.06 -8.77 7.45
N GLY A 21 9.60 -8.37 6.29
CA GLY A 21 10.00 -9.28 5.23
C GLY A 21 8.85 -9.92 4.47
N THR A 22 7.60 -9.44 4.66
CA THR A 22 6.42 -10.06 4.06
C THR A 22 5.96 -9.40 2.76
N TRP A 23 6.44 -8.19 2.48
CA TRP A 23 6.06 -7.47 1.27
C TRP A 23 7.13 -6.48 0.81
N GLU A 24 6.99 -6.05 -0.45
CA GLU A 24 7.70 -4.92 -1.01
C GLU A 24 6.74 -4.04 -1.82
N SER A 25 7.05 -2.77 -1.94
CA SER A 25 6.18 -1.81 -2.62
C SER A 25 6.99 -0.82 -3.43
N LYS A 26 6.58 -0.63 -4.68
CA LYS A 26 7.09 0.45 -5.54
C LYS A 26 6.09 1.59 -5.51
N ARG A 27 6.51 2.75 -5.02
CA ARG A 27 5.67 3.92 -4.81
C ARG A 27 5.73 4.82 -6.05
N ILE A 28 4.74 4.65 -6.91
CA ILE A 28 4.71 5.23 -8.27
C ILE A 28 4.33 6.71 -8.20
N VAL A 29 3.31 7.04 -7.40
CA VAL A 29 2.86 8.41 -7.12
C VAL A 29 2.86 8.58 -5.62
N LEU A 30 3.48 9.66 -5.16
CA LEU A 30 3.62 9.96 -3.74
C LEU A 30 3.04 11.34 -3.40
N ALA A 31 2.98 11.66 -2.11
CA ALA A 31 2.50 12.94 -1.61
C ALA A 31 3.20 14.12 -2.29
N ARG A 32 4.49 14.00 -2.59
CA ARG A 32 5.28 15.08 -3.22
C ARG A 32 4.85 15.44 -4.64
N GLU A 33 4.14 14.54 -5.36
CA GLU A 33 3.55 14.87 -6.64
C GLU A 33 2.30 15.75 -6.53
N ARG A 34 1.71 15.84 -5.32
CA ARG A 34 0.61 16.77 -4.99
C ARG A 34 -0.63 16.61 -5.84
N VAL A 35 -1.02 15.35 -6.07
CA VAL A 35 -2.21 15.01 -6.87
C VAL A 35 -3.36 14.47 -6.02
N GLY A 36 -3.23 14.44 -4.69
CA GLY A 36 -4.30 14.08 -3.77
C GLY A 36 -4.40 12.60 -3.43
N PHE A 37 -3.52 11.76 -3.95
CA PHE A 37 -3.45 10.34 -3.66
C PHE A 37 -2.03 9.83 -3.85
N SER A 38 -1.74 8.65 -3.33
CA SER A 38 -0.55 7.90 -3.71
C SER A 38 -0.94 6.60 -4.40
N LEU A 39 -0.08 6.12 -5.29
CA LEU A 39 -0.29 4.91 -6.09
C LEU A 39 0.93 4.02 -5.95
N HIS A 40 0.68 2.76 -5.57
CA HIS A 40 1.74 1.78 -5.32
C HIS A 40 1.49 0.50 -6.10
N GLU A 41 2.57 -0.15 -6.54
CA GLU A 41 2.54 -1.56 -6.89
C GLU A 41 3.20 -2.33 -5.76
N THR A 42 2.46 -3.24 -5.15
CA THR A 42 2.91 -4.00 -3.99
C THR A 42 2.89 -5.49 -4.31
N VAL A 43 3.90 -6.19 -3.83
CA VAL A 43 3.98 -7.64 -3.86
C VAL A 43 4.05 -8.13 -2.43
N LEU A 44 3.09 -8.99 -2.04
CA LEU A 44 3.15 -9.72 -0.78
C LEU A 44 3.51 -11.17 -1.10
N TYR A 45 4.47 -11.71 -0.36
CA TYR A 45 5.10 -12.98 -0.73
C TYR A 45 4.28 -14.19 -0.31
N ALA A 46 4.30 -15.22 -1.17
CA ALA A 46 3.64 -16.50 -0.90
C ALA A 46 4.10 -17.09 0.44
N GLY A 47 3.16 -17.65 1.18
CA GLY A 47 3.40 -18.28 2.47
C GLY A 47 3.49 -17.29 3.63
N THR A 48 3.27 -16.00 3.39
CA THR A 48 3.28 -14.97 4.44
C THR A 48 1.89 -14.62 4.92
N GLU A 49 1.83 -14.03 6.09
CA GLU A 49 0.62 -13.52 6.69
C GLU A 49 0.94 -12.14 7.28
N THR A 50 0.21 -11.13 6.85
CA THR A 50 0.44 -9.76 7.28
C THR A 50 -0.84 -9.16 7.85
N ALA A 51 -0.77 -8.74 9.12
CA ALA A 51 -1.84 -8.00 9.77
C ALA A 51 -1.63 -6.51 9.54
N MET A 52 -2.68 -5.83 9.12
CA MET A 52 -2.61 -4.42 8.72
C MET A 52 -3.79 -3.64 9.26
N TRP A 53 -3.54 -2.37 9.56
CA TRP A 53 -4.58 -1.46 9.97
C TRP A 53 -4.25 -0.04 9.49
N TYR A 54 -5.00 0.45 8.53
CA TYR A 54 -4.80 1.81 8.02
C TYR A 54 -5.72 2.78 8.74
N ALA A 55 -5.40 3.06 9.99
CA ALA A 55 -6.16 3.98 10.84
C ALA A 55 -6.10 5.42 10.34
N ASN A 56 -5.07 5.77 9.57
CA ASN A 56 -4.81 7.12 9.09
C ASN A 56 -5.10 7.32 7.60
N HIS A 57 -5.46 6.24 6.89
CA HIS A 57 -5.62 6.26 5.43
C HIS A 57 -6.85 5.46 5.01
N VAL A 58 -7.39 5.82 3.87
CA VAL A 58 -8.27 4.95 3.08
C VAL A 58 -7.42 4.29 2.01
N GLU A 59 -7.60 3.00 1.80
CA GLU A 59 -6.89 2.25 0.76
C GLU A 59 -7.85 1.51 -0.14
N ALA A 60 -7.64 1.65 -1.44
CA ALA A 60 -8.24 0.77 -2.45
C ALA A 60 -7.16 -0.14 -3.02
N VAL A 61 -7.47 -1.41 -3.17
CA VAL A 61 -6.53 -2.44 -3.67
C VAL A 61 -7.19 -3.22 -4.79
N VAL A 62 -6.48 -3.41 -5.89
CA VAL A 62 -6.89 -4.32 -6.95
C VAL A 62 -5.80 -5.36 -7.18
N CYS A 63 -6.17 -6.64 -7.10
CA CYS A 63 -5.26 -7.74 -7.36
C CYS A 63 -5.01 -7.88 -8.86
N THR A 64 -3.74 -7.99 -9.25
CA THR A 64 -3.33 -8.19 -10.64
C THR A 64 -2.70 -9.55 -10.88
N ALA A 65 -2.19 -10.21 -9.84
CA ALA A 65 -1.63 -11.56 -9.92
C ALA A 65 -1.64 -12.23 -8.55
N GLY A 66 -1.60 -13.54 -8.54
CA GLY A 66 -1.53 -14.32 -7.31
C GLY A 66 -2.88 -14.58 -6.66
N GLU A 67 -2.83 -15.00 -5.41
CA GLU A 67 -4.02 -15.31 -4.62
C GLU A 67 -3.73 -15.10 -3.14
N ALA A 68 -4.69 -14.49 -2.44
CA ALA A 68 -4.62 -14.30 -1.00
C ALA A 68 -5.99 -14.47 -0.37
N GLU A 69 -5.99 -14.74 0.92
CA GLU A 69 -7.19 -14.75 1.76
C GLU A 69 -7.17 -13.50 2.63
N LEU A 70 -8.23 -12.68 2.48
CA LEU A 70 -8.41 -11.46 3.24
C LEU A 70 -9.41 -11.70 4.36
N THR A 71 -8.99 -11.48 5.60
CA THR A 71 -9.88 -11.53 6.76
C THR A 71 -10.13 -10.12 7.26
N ASP A 72 -11.42 -9.73 7.30
CA ASP A 72 -11.87 -8.51 7.93
C ASP A 72 -12.11 -8.80 9.42
N HIS A 73 -11.32 -8.20 10.32
CA HIS A 73 -11.43 -8.46 11.75
C HIS A 73 -12.62 -7.75 12.40
N GLU A 74 -13.23 -6.78 11.73
CA GLU A 74 -14.42 -6.08 12.27
C GLU A 74 -15.68 -6.93 12.08
N THR A 75 -15.76 -7.72 11.01
CA THR A 75 -16.91 -8.58 10.72
C THR A 75 -16.65 -10.07 10.92
N GLY A 76 -15.39 -10.48 10.95
CA GLY A 76 -14.95 -11.86 10.94
C GLY A 76 -15.06 -12.55 9.56
N ARG A 77 -15.43 -11.80 8.52
CA ARG A 77 -15.56 -12.35 7.16
C ARG A 77 -14.20 -12.57 6.53
N THR A 78 -14.13 -13.63 5.74
CA THR A 78 -12.96 -13.98 4.94
C THR A 78 -13.33 -13.99 3.46
N TYR A 79 -12.46 -13.41 2.66
CA TYR A 79 -12.65 -13.27 1.21
C TYR A 79 -11.45 -13.87 0.48
N THR A 80 -11.71 -14.57 -0.61
CA THR A 80 -10.65 -15.01 -1.52
C THR A 80 -10.39 -13.90 -2.54
N ILE A 81 -9.17 -13.41 -2.59
CA ILE A 81 -8.77 -12.33 -3.49
C ILE A 81 -7.91 -12.93 -4.60
N VAL A 82 -8.41 -12.82 -5.82
CA VAL A 82 -7.77 -13.31 -7.05
C VAL A 82 -7.67 -12.16 -8.06
N PRO A 83 -6.91 -12.32 -9.17
CA PRO A 83 -6.78 -11.25 -10.15
C PRO A 83 -8.13 -10.70 -10.60
N GLY A 84 -8.25 -9.37 -10.61
CA GLY A 84 -9.48 -8.67 -10.94
C GLY A 84 -10.40 -8.40 -9.77
N THR A 85 -10.03 -8.82 -8.56
CA THR A 85 -10.79 -8.53 -7.34
C THR A 85 -10.28 -7.23 -6.72
N MET A 86 -11.20 -6.34 -6.36
CA MET A 86 -10.89 -5.11 -5.64
C MET A 86 -11.46 -5.18 -4.23
N TYR A 87 -10.74 -4.60 -3.27
CA TYR A 87 -11.31 -4.29 -1.96
C TYR A 87 -10.96 -2.85 -1.56
N LEU A 88 -11.88 -2.23 -0.81
CA LEU A 88 -11.76 -0.86 -0.35
C LEU A 88 -11.87 -0.85 1.17
N LEU A 89 -10.84 -0.34 1.81
CA LEU A 89 -10.78 -0.18 3.26
C LEU A 89 -11.25 1.22 3.64
N ASP A 90 -12.55 1.46 3.53
CA ASP A 90 -13.17 2.76 3.76
C ASP A 90 -13.63 2.98 5.21
N GLY A 91 -13.66 1.92 6.01
CA GLY A 91 -14.01 1.96 7.42
C GLY A 91 -12.83 1.79 8.37
N HIS A 92 -11.61 1.91 7.87
CA HIS A 92 -10.36 1.67 8.63
C HIS A 92 -10.32 0.29 9.27
N GLU A 93 -10.78 -0.72 8.55
CA GLU A 93 -10.90 -2.08 9.07
C GLU A 93 -9.51 -2.68 9.36
N ARG A 94 -9.37 -3.29 10.54
CA ARG A 94 -8.23 -4.16 10.79
C ARG A 94 -8.41 -5.42 9.96
N HIS A 95 -7.37 -5.83 9.29
CA HIS A 95 -7.44 -6.96 8.36
C HIS A 95 -6.14 -7.72 8.31
N THR A 96 -6.21 -8.96 7.82
CA THR A 96 -5.05 -9.82 7.61
C THR A 96 -5.11 -10.38 6.21
N LEU A 97 -3.98 -10.34 5.51
CA LEU A 97 -3.76 -11.00 4.23
C LEU A 97 -2.90 -12.23 4.44
N LYS A 98 -3.45 -13.39 4.13
CA LYS A 98 -2.74 -14.66 4.09
C LYS A 98 -2.48 -15.03 2.65
N VAL A 99 -1.24 -15.01 2.23
CA VAL A 99 -0.86 -15.12 0.82
C VAL A 99 -0.58 -16.55 0.44
N LYS A 100 -1.29 -17.05 -0.58
CA LYS A 100 -1.10 -18.40 -1.12
C LYS A 100 -0.11 -18.43 -2.27
N ALA A 101 -0.19 -17.47 -3.17
CA ALA A 101 0.72 -17.28 -4.29
C ALA A 101 1.09 -15.81 -4.32
N ASP A 102 2.33 -15.47 -4.68
CA ASP A 102 2.81 -14.10 -4.67
C ASP A 102 1.73 -13.14 -5.14
N PHE A 103 1.24 -12.33 -4.22
CA PHE A 103 0.09 -11.45 -4.41
C PHE A 103 0.58 -10.10 -4.90
N ARG A 104 0.26 -9.81 -6.15
CA ARG A 104 0.64 -8.55 -6.79
C ARG A 104 -0.60 -7.68 -6.91
N CYS A 105 -0.49 -6.43 -6.49
CA CYS A 105 -1.63 -5.52 -6.48
C CYS A 105 -1.23 -4.08 -6.76
N LEU A 106 -2.21 -3.30 -7.21
CA LEU A 106 -2.11 -1.86 -7.27
C LEU A 106 -2.92 -1.28 -6.12
N CYS A 107 -2.32 -0.33 -5.39
CA CYS A 107 -2.90 0.26 -4.20
C CYS A 107 -2.96 1.77 -4.34
N VAL A 108 -4.08 2.35 -3.92
CA VAL A 108 -4.27 3.80 -3.86
C VAL A 108 -4.55 4.18 -2.42
N PHE A 109 -3.81 5.16 -1.90
CA PHE A 109 -4.00 5.71 -0.55
C PHE A 109 -4.44 7.16 -0.60
N ASN A 110 -5.39 7.52 0.25
CA ASN A 110 -5.79 8.89 0.55
C ASN A 110 -5.91 9.04 2.09
N PRO A 111 -5.24 9.99 2.73
CA PRO A 111 -4.27 10.92 2.13
C PRO A 111 -3.06 10.20 1.54
N PRO A 112 -2.32 10.86 0.63
CA PRO A 112 -1.17 10.21 -0.01
C PRO A 112 -0.06 9.91 1.01
N VAL A 113 0.63 8.78 0.82
CA VAL A 113 1.83 8.48 1.60
C VAL A 113 3.04 9.21 1.02
N THR A 114 4.03 9.45 1.87
CA THR A 114 5.27 10.16 1.48
C THR A 114 6.30 9.25 0.81
N GLY A 115 6.16 7.94 0.99
CA GLY A 115 7.10 6.93 0.51
C GLY A 115 8.06 6.45 1.59
N ARG A 116 8.01 7.05 2.77
CA ARG A 116 8.86 6.68 3.90
C ARG A 116 8.14 5.75 4.89
N GLU A 117 6.83 5.55 4.70
CA GLU A 117 6.01 4.76 5.63
C GLU A 117 6.34 3.28 5.53
N ASP A 118 6.45 2.64 6.69
CA ASP A 118 6.36 1.21 6.87
C ASP A 118 5.39 0.98 8.03
N HIS A 119 4.83 -0.22 8.12
CA HIS A 119 3.92 -0.57 9.20
C HIS A 119 4.64 -0.50 10.55
N ASP A 120 3.98 0.11 11.53
CA ASP A 120 4.42 0.05 12.91
C ASP A 120 4.10 -1.31 13.54
N GLU A 121 4.31 -1.46 14.84
CA GLU A 121 4.04 -2.70 15.58
C GLU A 121 2.58 -3.16 15.52
N ASN A 122 1.66 -2.25 15.21
CA ASN A 122 0.22 -2.53 15.10
C ASN A 122 -0.24 -2.72 13.64
N GLY A 123 0.69 -2.72 12.67
CA GLY A 123 0.38 -2.82 11.25
C GLY A 123 -0.18 -1.53 10.66
N VAL A 124 0.10 -0.39 11.26
CA VAL A 124 -0.40 0.93 10.88
C VAL A 124 0.68 1.74 10.18
N TYR A 125 0.32 2.42 9.10
CA TYR A 125 1.18 3.47 8.55
C TYR A 125 1.02 4.75 9.37
N PRO A 126 2.12 5.34 9.84
CA PRO A 126 2.05 6.66 10.46
C PRO A 126 1.57 7.70 9.46
N LEU A 127 0.84 8.70 9.96
CA LEU A 127 0.44 9.82 9.12
C LEU A 127 1.62 10.77 8.98
N LEU A 128 2.36 10.62 7.89
CA LEU A 128 3.47 11.50 7.53
C LEU A 128 2.98 12.52 6.48
N THR A 129 3.54 13.70 6.50
CA THR A 129 3.24 14.74 5.51
C THR A 129 4.53 15.24 4.89
N GLU A 130 4.43 15.70 3.64
CA GLU A 130 5.53 16.43 3.02
C GLU A 130 5.51 17.87 3.55
N PRO A 131 6.70 18.46 3.83
CA PRO A 131 6.77 19.87 4.15
C PRO A 131 6.24 20.68 2.96
N GLU A 132 5.52 21.78 3.26
CA GLU A 132 5.11 22.68 2.20
C GLU A 132 6.35 23.19 1.46
N PRO A 133 6.30 23.34 0.12
CA PRO A 133 7.41 23.95 -0.58
C PRO A 133 7.60 25.35 -0.02
N ALA A 134 8.86 25.77 0.14
CA ALA A 134 9.16 27.14 0.43
C ALA A 134 8.35 27.98 -0.57
N SER A 135 7.51 28.88 -0.05
CA SER A 135 6.78 29.79 -0.93
C SER A 135 7.84 30.54 -1.71
N ASP A 136 7.84 30.37 -3.02
CA ASP A 136 8.57 31.28 -3.88
C ASP A 136 7.86 32.61 -3.75
N ASP A 137 8.22 33.36 -2.73
CA ASP A 137 7.79 34.73 -2.58
C ASP A 137 8.41 35.56 -3.70
N VAL A 138 7.77 35.45 -4.79
CA VAL A 138 8.16 36.25 -5.94
C VAL A 138 7.00 37.14 -6.28
#